data_b2605ae34d55c36a85b9a25e99300019
#
_entry.id   b2605ae34d55c36a85b9a25e99300019
#
_cell.length_a   1.000
_cell.length_b   1.000
_cell.length_c   1.000
_cell.angle_alpha   90.00
_cell.angle_beta   90.00
_cell.angle_gamma   90.00
#
_symmetry.space_group_name_H-M   'P 1'
#
loop_
_entity.id
_entity.type
_entity.pdbx_description
1 polymer ?
#
loop_
_entity_poly.entity_id
_entity_poly.type
_entity_poly.pdbx_seq_one_letter_code
_entity_poly.pdbx_strand_id
1 'polypeptide(L)'
;MTGSHPSGTPRGGSNPASGPAHLIVSFANTLILEPEETDLLRTREEAAGWLHTAALLPAEAGLSNSEHAALLRLRASIRDVLTAHTEGREDPGAAARLTRALADGRLVITVGPASTVRLASAARASYPSLVADVAVAVADSAAAGSWLRLKSCAAPRCGRAFYDSASSGTRCPAHPA
;
A
#
# COMPACT_ATOMS: atom_id res chain seq x y z
N MET A 1 6.22 -48.96 -18.66
CA MET A 1 5.29 -47.82 -18.73
C MET A 1 5.71 -46.81 -17.67
N THR A 2 6.57 -45.90 -18.04
CA THR A 2 7.15 -44.87 -17.16
C THR A 2 6.33 -43.60 -17.29
N GLY A 3 5.59 -43.24 -16.22
CA GLY A 3 4.80 -42.02 -16.16
C GLY A 3 5.69 -40.82 -15.80
N SER A 4 5.88 -39.93 -16.75
CA SER A 4 6.53 -38.64 -16.53
C SER A 4 5.56 -37.68 -15.80
N HIS A 5 5.94 -37.24 -14.61
CA HIS A 5 5.27 -36.11 -13.94
C HIS A 5 5.67 -34.80 -14.62
N PRO A 6 4.73 -33.88 -14.91
CA PRO A 6 5.08 -32.55 -15.37
C PRO A 6 5.63 -31.74 -14.20
N SER A 7 6.86 -31.26 -14.36
CA SER A 7 7.53 -30.33 -13.48
C SER A 7 6.73 -29.01 -13.40
N GLY A 8 6.20 -28.69 -12.23
CA GLY A 8 5.55 -27.43 -11.99
C GLY A 8 6.52 -26.26 -12.18
N THR A 9 6.20 -25.38 -13.10
CA THR A 9 6.91 -24.12 -13.33
C THR A 9 6.88 -23.29 -12.02
N PRO A 10 8.01 -22.79 -11.52
CA PRO A 10 8.00 -21.89 -10.37
C PRO A 10 7.23 -20.62 -10.76
N ARG A 11 6.23 -20.27 -9.95
CA ARG A 11 5.51 -18.99 -10.09
C ARG A 11 6.54 -17.87 -9.94
N GLY A 12 6.71 -17.11 -11.02
CA GLY A 12 7.61 -15.97 -11.07
C GLY A 12 7.34 -15.03 -9.90
N GLY A 13 8.33 -14.83 -9.05
CA GLY A 13 8.30 -13.83 -8.00
C GLY A 13 8.09 -12.46 -8.63
N SER A 14 6.94 -11.84 -8.38
CA SER A 14 6.66 -10.48 -8.79
C SER A 14 7.74 -9.60 -8.19
N ASN A 15 8.43 -8.84 -9.05
CA ASN A 15 9.41 -7.83 -8.60
C ASN A 15 8.69 -6.89 -7.61
N PRO A 16 9.16 -6.75 -6.35
CA PRO A 16 8.54 -5.88 -5.36
C PRO A 16 8.53 -4.40 -5.76
N ALA A 17 9.28 -4.03 -6.82
CA ALA A 17 9.28 -2.69 -7.39
C ALA A 17 8.07 -2.39 -8.29
N SER A 18 7.19 -3.36 -8.57
CA SER A 18 6.00 -3.17 -9.40
C SER A 18 4.91 -4.10 -8.90
N GLY A 19 3.86 -3.57 -8.29
CA GLY A 19 2.74 -4.37 -7.80
C GLY A 19 2.07 -3.77 -6.57
N PRO A 20 1.13 -4.50 -5.94
CA PRO A 20 0.36 -4.01 -4.79
C PRO A 20 1.22 -3.45 -3.66
N ALA A 21 2.32 -4.13 -3.31
CA ALA A 21 3.26 -3.69 -2.29
C ALA A 21 3.88 -2.32 -2.61
N HIS A 22 4.15 -2.04 -3.89
CA HIS A 22 4.73 -0.75 -4.32
C HIS A 22 3.77 0.42 -4.06
N LEU A 23 2.48 0.27 -4.35
CA LEU A 23 1.50 1.31 -4.07
C LEU A 23 1.47 1.66 -2.58
N ILE A 24 1.42 0.64 -1.71
CA ILE A 24 1.38 0.85 -0.25
C ILE A 24 2.64 1.56 0.24
N VAL A 25 3.83 1.11 -0.19
CA VAL A 25 5.12 1.71 0.19
C VAL A 25 5.24 3.14 -0.33
N SER A 26 4.91 3.39 -1.61
CA SER A 26 4.97 4.74 -2.20
C SER A 26 4.03 5.70 -1.50
N PHE A 27 2.79 5.28 -1.20
CA PHE A 27 1.82 6.09 -0.50
C PHE A 27 2.24 6.39 0.95
N ALA A 28 2.74 5.39 1.69
CA ALA A 28 3.26 5.60 3.03
C ALA A 28 4.46 6.57 3.06
N ASN A 29 5.30 6.54 2.02
CA ASN A 29 6.51 7.36 1.87
C ASN A 29 6.24 8.74 1.27
N THR A 30 5.00 9.16 1.07
CA THR A 30 4.67 10.57 0.81
C THR A 30 4.99 11.47 2.00
N LEU A 31 5.23 10.89 3.19
CA LEU A 31 5.81 11.55 4.36
C LEU A 31 7.18 10.92 4.66
N ILE A 32 8.24 11.71 4.50
CA ILE A 32 9.63 11.37 4.84
C ILE A 32 10.08 12.32 5.94
N LEU A 33 10.67 11.79 7.02
CA LEU A 33 11.07 12.57 8.20
C LEU A 33 12.58 12.90 8.21
N GLU A 34 13.39 12.12 7.47
CA GLU A 34 14.85 12.27 7.41
C GLU A 34 15.36 12.10 5.97
N PRO A 35 16.45 12.81 5.58
CA PRO A 35 17.24 13.79 6.36
C PRO A 35 16.49 15.10 6.59
N GLU A 36 15.59 15.48 5.71
CA GLU A 36 14.68 16.63 5.85
C GLU A 36 13.25 16.16 5.76
N GLU A 37 12.38 16.77 6.59
CA GLU A 37 10.97 16.46 6.56
C GLU A 37 10.37 16.91 5.23
N THR A 38 9.82 15.96 4.50
CA THR A 38 9.10 16.19 3.24
C THR A 38 7.73 15.54 3.33
N ASP A 39 6.68 16.33 3.13
CA ASP A 39 5.30 15.83 3.05
C ASP A 39 4.70 16.22 1.69
N LEU A 40 4.62 15.24 0.79
CA LEU A 40 4.03 15.41 -0.56
C LEU A 40 2.51 15.54 -0.54
N LEU A 41 1.88 15.35 0.62
CA LEU A 41 0.44 15.51 0.82
C LEU A 41 0.11 16.67 1.79
N ARG A 42 1.05 17.58 2.04
CA ARG A 42 0.92 18.63 3.06
C ARG A 42 -0.26 19.55 2.79
N THR A 43 -0.45 19.97 1.55
CA THR A 43 -1.61 20.72 1.10
C THR A 43 -2.49 19.87 0.19
N ARG A 44 -3.72 20.30 0.00
CA ARG A 44 -4.67 19.63 -0.89
C ARG A 44 -4.18 19.64 -2.35
N GLU A 45 -3.55 20.72 -2.76
CA GLU A 45 -2.98 20.90 -4.10
C GLU A 45 -1.77 20.00 -4.32
N GLU A 46 -0.86 19.92 -3.34
CA GLU A 46 0.29 19.00 -3.38
C GLU A 46 -0.18 17.53 -3.43
N ALA A 47 -1.19 17.19 -2.61
CA ALA A 47 -1.79 15.87 -2.59
C ALA A 47 -2.41 15.49 -3.95
N ALA A 48 -3.20 16.40 -4.56
CA ALA A 48 -3.76 16.17 -5.89
C ALA A 48 -2.64 15.98 -6.94
N GLY A 49 -1.61 16.82 -6.93
CA GLY A 49 -0.46 16.70 -7.82
C GLY A 49 0.27 15.36 -7.71
N TRP A 50 0.50 14.88 -6.48
CA TRP A 50 1.09 13.55 -6.27
C TRP A 50 0.20 12.43 -6.81
N LEU A 51 -1.11 12.50 -6.54
CA LEU A 51 -2.08 11.50 -7.01
C LEU A 51 -2.19 11.47 -8.53
N HIS A 52 -2.12 12.62 -9.21
CA HIS A 52 -2.08 12.71 -10.68
C HIS A 52 -0.81 12.04 -11.24
N THR A 53 0.35 12.35 -10.65
CA THR A 53 1.63 11.75 -11.05
C THR A 53 1.65 10.23 -10.85
N ALA A 54 1.00 9.76 -9.78
CA ALA A 54 0.86 8.33 -9.49
C ALA A 54 -0.25 7.63 -10.29
N ALA A 55 -0.96 8.35 -11.18
CA ALA A 55 -2.12 7.89 -11.95
C ALA A 55 -3.26 7.31 -11.09
N LEU A 56 -3.39 7.81 -9.86
CA LEU A 56 -4.43 7.41 -8.90
C LEU A 56 -5.64 8.35 -8.92
N LEU A 57 -5.49 9.51 -9.55
CA LEU A 57 -6.55 10.49 -9.76
C LEU A 57 -6.37 11.11 -11.14
N PRO A 58 -7.45 11.39 -11.91
CA PRO A 58 -7.35 12.09 -13.19
C PRO A 58 -6.82 13.52 -13.01
N ALA A 59 -6.11 14.02 -14.01
CA ALA A 59 -5.46 15.34 -13.97
C ALA A 59 -6.44 16.51 -13.71
N GLU A 60 -7.70 16.36 -14.14
CA GLU A 60 -8.78 17.35 -13.93
C GLU A 60 -9.49 17.25 -12.59
N ALA A 61 -9.27 16.15 -11.83
CA ALA A 61 -9.92 15.95 -10.55
C ALA A 61 -9.10 16.53 -9.40
N GLY A 62 -9.76 17.22 -8.50
CA GLY A 62 -9.20 17.73 -7.25
C GLY A 62 -9.71 16.95 -6.05
N LEU A 63 -9.25 17.35 -4.87
CA LEU A 63 -9.72 16.85 -3.59
C LEU A 63 -10.51 17.94 -2.85
N SER A 64 -11.62 17.58 -2.20
CA SER A 64 -12.24 18.40 -1.19
C SER A 64 -11.41 18.42 0.11
N ASN A 65 -11.69 19.35 1.01
CA ASN A 65 -11.02 19.40 2.32
C ASN A 65 -11.26 18.12 3.14
N SER A 66 -12.45 17.53 3.06
CA SER A 66 -12.80 16.30 3.76
C SER A 66 -12.05 15.09 3.19
N GLU A 67 -11.91 14.99 1.86
CA GLU A 67 -11.16 13.94 1.19
C GLU A 67 -9.66 14.04 1.48
N HIS A 68 -9.10 15.26 1.46
CA HIS A 68 -7.70 15.48 1.85
C HIS A 68 -7.45 15.06 3.29
N ALA A 69 -8.31 15.46 4.24
CA ALA A 69 -8.19 15.02 5.62
C ALA A 69 -8.32 13.49 5.76
N ALA A 70 -9.20 12.84 4.98
CA ALA A 70 -9.35 11.38 4.96
C ALA A 70 -8.12 10.69 4.36
N LEU A 71 -7.52 11.26 3.32
CA LEU A 71 -6.26 10.78 2.70
C LEU A 71 -5.11 10.78 3.72
N LEU A 72 -4.96 11.86 4.49
CA LEU A 72 -3.93 11.93 5.54
C LEU A 72 -4.16 10.89 6.64
N ARG A 73 -5.42 10.65 7.04
CA ARG A 73 -5.77 9.59 8.01
C ARG A 73 -5.49 8.19 7.46
N LEU A 74 -5.76 7.94 6.18
CA LEU A 74 -5.46 6.67 5.52
C LEU A 74 -3.94 6.42 5.54
N ARG A 75 -3.13 7.41 5.13
CA ARG A 75 -1.68 7.32 5.19
C ARG A 75 -1.17 7.02 6.61
N ALA A 76 -1.65 7.78 7.60
CA ALA A 76 -1.26 7.56 8.99
C ALA A 76 -1.61 6.14 9.46
N SER A 77 -2.82 5.67 9.15
CA SER A 77 -3.27 4.32 9.54
C SER A 77 -2.44 3.20 8.89
N ILE A 78 -2.02 3.37 7.64
CA ILE A 78 -1.09 2.44 6.99
C ILE A 78 0.25 2.44 7.74
N ARG A 79 0.84 3.61 8.00
CA ARG A 79 2.12 3.72 8.70
C ARG A 79 2.08 3.09 10.10
N ASP A 80 0.99 3.26 10.84
CA ASP A 80 0.80 2.62 12.15
C ASP A 80 0.86 1.09 12.05
N VAL A 81 0.16 0.51 11.06
CA VAL A 81 0.17 -0.95 10.83
C VAL A 81 1.56 -1.44 10.41
N LEU A 82 2.25 -0.72 9.51
CA LEU A 82 3.61 -1.08 9.09
C LEU A 82 4.61 -1.01 10.27
N THR A 83 4.40 -0.11 11.20
CA THR A 83 5.19 -0.04 12.45
C THR A 83 4.92 -1.26 13.31
N ALA A 84 3.67 -1.67 13.49
CA ALA A 84 3.33 -2.89 14.22
C ALA A 84 3.95 -4.14 13.59
N HIS A 85 3.99 -4.24 12.24
CA HIS A 85 4.69 -5.33 11.54
C HIS A 85 6.19 -5.34 11.83
N THR A 86 6.83 -4.16 11.91
CA THR A 86 8.27 -4.05 12.24
C THR A 86 8.56 -4.51 13.66
N GLU A 87 7.68 -4.16 14.60
CA GLU A 87 7.79 -4.51 16.02
C GLU A 87 7.38 -5.96 16.30
N GLY A 88 6.79 -6.65 15.32
CA GLY A 88 6.32 -8.03 15.48
C GLY A 88 5.20 -8.16 16.53
N ARG A 89 4.40 -7.10 16.72
CA ARG A 89 3.31 -7.05 17.71
C ARG A 89 1.95 -6.90 17.05
N GLU A 90 0.92 -7.39 17.71
CA GLU A 90 -0.46 -7.07 17.34
C GLU A 90 -0.82 -5.66 17.83
N ASP A 91 -1.49 -4.89 16.95
CA ASP A 91 -2.05 -3.58 17.29
C ASP A 91 -3.52 -3.50 16.81
N PRO A 92 -4.47 -3.93 17.65
CA PRO A 92 -5.89 -3.88 17.29
C PRO A 92 -6.38 -2.46 17.00
N GLY A 93 -5.77 -1.46 17.63
CA GLY A 93 -6.09 -0.05 17.41
C GLY A 93 -5.68 0.42 16.02
N ALA A 94 -4.45 0.11 15.59
CA ALA A 94 -3.97 0.40 14.23
C ALA A 94 -4.81 -0.34 13.18
N ALA A 95 -5.08 -1.63 13.40
CA ALA A 95 -5.91 -2.43 12.52
C ALA A 95 -7.32 -1.84 12.37
N ALA A 96 -7.96 -1.42 13.47
CA ALA A 96 -9.29 -0.82 13.44
C ALA A 96 -9.29 0.57 12.75
N ARG A 97 -8.22 1.37 12.92
CA ARG A 97 -8.08 2.66 12.19
C ARG A 97 -7.96 2.43 10.70
N LEU A 98 -7.12 1.50 10.27
CA LEU A 98 -6.94 1.18 8.86
C LEU A 98 -8.25 0.63 8.25
N THR A 99 -8.93 -0.29 8.93
CA THR A 99 -10.23 -0.83 8.48
C THR A 99 -11.24 0.30 8.25
N ARG A 100 -11.36 1.26 9.17
CA ARG A 100 -12.25 2.41 9.01
C ARG A 100 -11.82 3.32 7.86
N ALA A 101 -10.52 3.56 7.69
CA ALA A 101 -10.01 4.40 6.61
C ALA A 101 -10.22 3.78 5.22
N LEU A 102 -10.29 2.45 5.12
CA LEU A 102 -10.56 1.74 3.88
C LEU A 102 -12.07 1.58 3.58
N ALA A 103 -12.95 1.90 4.52
CA ALA A 103 -14.40 1.68 4.36
C ALA A 103 -15.06 2.53 3.25
N ASP A 104 -14.44 3.67 2.90
CA ASP A 104 -14.92 4.51 1.79
C ASP A 104 -14.61 3.92 0.41
N GLY A 105 -13.73 2.93 0.33
CA GLY A 105 -13.35 2.22 -0.89
C GLY A 105 -14.43 1.22 -1.32
N ARG A 106 -15.20 1.56 -2.35
CA ARG A 106 -16.21 0.66 -2.90
C ARG A 106 -15.57 -0.36 -3.82
N LEU A 107 -15.63 -1.63 -3.43
CA LEU A 107 -15.06 -2.74 -4.19
C LEU A 107 -16.16 -3.54 -4.91
N VAL A 108 -15.80 -4.04 -6.08
CA VAL A 108 -16.58 -5.02 -6.85
C VAL A 108 -15.68 -6.20 -7.21
N ILE A 109 -16.29 -7.35 -7.38
CA ILE A 109 -15.64 -8.50 -8.00
C ILE A 109 -15.82 -8.39 -9.51
N THR A 110 -14.72 -8.47 -10.24
CA THR A 110 -14.71 -8.55 -11.71
C THR A 110 -14.30 -9.93 -12.14
N VAL A 111 -14.98 -10.46 -13.18
CA VAL A 111 -14.66 -11.75 -13.78
C VAL A 111 -14.24 -11.49 -15.23
N GLY A 112 -13.00 -11.83 -15.55
CA GLY A 112 -12.44 -11.69 -16.90
C GLY A 112 -12.78 -12.85 -17.83
N PRO A 113 -12.50 -12.72 -19.15
CA PRO A 113 -12.84 -13.74 -20.16
C PRO A 113 -12.24 -15.12 -19.88
N ALA A 114 -11.08 -15.20 -19.23
CA ALA A 114 -10.42 -16.44 -18.85
C ALA A 114 -10.82 -16.93 -17.44
N SER A 115 -12.01 -16.55 -16.96
CA SER A 115 -12.50 -16.82 -15.60
C SER A 115 -11.57 -16.32 -14.48
N THR A 116 -10.72 -15.34 -14.79
CA THR A 116 -9.90 -14.67 -13.78
C THR A 116 -10.78 -13.79 -12.89
N VAL A 117 -10.66 -13.96 -11.58
CA VAL A 117 -11.41 -13.18 -10.58
C VAL A 117 -10.50 -12.16 -9.93
N ARG A 118 -10.94 -10.91 -9.85
CA ARG A 118 -10.20 -9.81 -9.23
C ARG A 118 -11.13 -8.90 -8.43
N LEU A 119 -10.61 -8.31 -7.37
CA LEU A 119 -11.23 -7.14 -6.76
C LEU A 119 -10.85 -5.90 -7.58
N ALA A 120 -11.78 -4.98 -7.73
CA ALA A 120 -11.57 -3.71 -8.41
C ALA A 120 -12.41 -2.60 -7.77
N SER A 121 -12.04 -1.35 -8.03
CA SER A 121 -12.87 -0.22 -7.63
C SER A 121 -14.21 -0.21 -8.38
N ALA A 122 -15.31 0.00 -7.66
CA ALA A 122 -16.64 0.25 -8.24
C ALA A 122 -16.76 1.70 -8.75
N ALA A 123 -15.97 2.61 -8.24
CA ALA A 123 -15.93 4.02 -8.63
C ALA A 123 -14.79 4.26 -9.63
N ARG A 124 -14.91 5.32 -10.42
CA ARG A 124 -13.85 5.77 -11.32
C ARG A 124 -13.49 7.20 -11.01
N ALA A 125 -12.20 7.51 -11.13
CA ALA A 125 -11.72 8.89 -11.18
C ALA A 125 -12.12 9.74 -9.97
N SER A 126 -12.03 9.19 -8.75
CA SER A 126 -12.51 9.85 -7.54
C SER A 126 -11.73 9.41 -6.30
N TYR A 127 -11.84 10.14 -5.19
CA TYR A 127 -11.26 9.73 -3.91
C TYR A 127 -11.69 8.30 -3.48
N PRO A 128 -12.96 7.88 -3.58
CA PRO A 128 -13.34 6.49 -3.29
C PRO A 128 -12.64 5.45 -4.17
N SER A 129 -12.29 5.76 -5.43
CA SER A 129 -11.52 4.82 -6.27
C SER A 129 -10.10 4.65 -5.78
N LEU A 130 -9.44 5.73 -5.34
CA LEU A 130 -8.13 5.67 -4.71
C LEU A 130 -8.15 4.80 -3.45
N VAL A 131 -9.13 4.98 -2.56
CA VAL A 131 -9.26 4.17 -1.34
C VAL A 131 -9.48 2.69 -1.71
N ALA A 132 -10.28 2.42 -2.73
CA ALA A 132 -10.50 1.06 -3.24
C ALA A 132 -9.21 0.44 -3.79
N ASP A 133 -8.40 1.20 -4.55
CA ASP A 133 -7.12 0.71 -5.09
C ASP A 133 -6.13 0.37 -3.97
N VAL A 134 -6.09 1.18 -2.91
CA VAL A 134 -5.30 0.87 -1.70
C VAL A 134 -5.84 -0.38 -1.00
N ALA A 135 -7.16 -0.53 -0.86
CA ALA A 135 -7.78 -1.71 -0.26
C ALA A 135 -7.47 -2.99 -1.06
N VAL A 136 -7.53 -2.92 -2.39
CA VAL A 136 -7.11 -4.03 -3.28
C VAL A 136 -5.64 -4.35 -3.07
N ALA A 137 -4.77 -3.34 -3.01
CA ALA A 137 -3.34 -3.55 -2.79
C ALA A 137 -3.04 -4.23 -1.44
N VAL A 138 -3.77 -3.88 -0.39
CA VAL A 138 -3.68 -4.56 0.91
C VAL A 138 -4.14 -6.02 0.80
N ALA A 139 -5.30 -6.27 0.19
CA ALA A 139 -5.85 -7.62 0.02
C ALA A 139 -4.92 -8.52 -0.82
N ASP A 140 -4.42 -8.01 -1.95
CA ASP A 140 -3.51 -8.73 -2.83
C ASP A 140 -2.16 -9.01 -2.14
N SER A 141 -1.64 -8.05 -1.36
CA SER A 141 -0.42 -8.25 -0.57
C SER A 141 -0.61 -9.33 0.50
N ALA A 142 -1.78 -9.37 1.14
CA ALA A 142 -2.12 -10.41 2.11
C ALA A 142 -2.25 -11.78 1.44
N ALA A 143 -2.97 -11.88 0.32
CA ALA A 143 -3.15 -13.11 -0.44
C ALA A 143 -1.81 -13.66 -0.99
N ALA A 144 -0.88 -12.77 -1.35
CA ALA A 144 0.47 -13.14 -1.78
C ALA A 144 1.43 -13.48 -0.62
N GLY A 145 1.00 -13.37 0.64
CA GLY A 145 1.86 -13.56 1.82
C GLY A 145 2.92 -12.48 2.01
N SER A 146 2.77 -11.34 1.35
CA SER A 146 3.73 -10.23 1.38
C SER A 146 3.35 -9.12 2.37
N TRP A 147 2.13 -9.13 2.90
CA TRP A 147 1.61 -8.08 3.78
C TRP A 147 2.50 -7.83 5.01
N LEU A 148 2.87 -8.88 5.73
CA LEU A 148 3.72 -8.78 6.93
C LEU A 148 5.18 -8.42 6.61
N ARG A 149 5.56 -8.43 5.33
CA ARG A 149 6.89 -8.00 4.85
C ARG A 149 6.93 -6.51 4.52
N LEU A 150 5.79 -5.83 4.51
CA LEU A 150 5.70 -4.39 4.44
C LEU A 150 5.92 -3.84 5.84
N LYS A 151 6.97 -3.06 6.02
CA LYS A 151 7.46 -2.60 7.33
C LYS A 151 7.79 -1.11 7.33
N SER A 152 7.87 -0.53 8.52
CA SER A 152 8.36 0.83 8.75
C SER A 152 9.77 0.75 9.35
N CYS A 153 10.70 1.59 8.92
CA CYS A 153 12.07 1.59 9.43
C CYS A 153 12.12 1.95 10.91
N ALA A 154 12.75 1.10 11.72
CA ALA A 154 12.91 1.30 13.16
C ALA A 154 14.04 2.27 13.53
N ALA A 155 14.82 2.80 12.56
CA ALA A 155 15.82 3.81 12.86
C ALA A 155 15.14 5.07 13.42
N PRO A 156 15.71 5.71 14.46
CA PRO A 156 15.14 6.91 15.05
C PRO A 156 14.81 7.96 13.99
N ARG A 157 13.60 8.52 14.03
CA ARG A 157 13.08 9.55 13.10
C ARG A 157 12.95 9.14 11.62
N CYS A 158 13.36 7.94 11.20
CA CYS A 158 13.23 7.53 9.80
C CYS A 158 11.77 7.23 9.43
N GLY A 159 11.17 6.21 10.03
CA GLY A 159 9.78 5.79 9.75
C GLY A 159 9.47 5.49 8.27
N ARG A 160 10.48 5.34 7.40
CA ARG A 160 10.30 5.05 5.97
C ARG A 160 9.73 3.65 5.79
N ALA A 161 8.66 3.54 5.01
CA ALA A 161 8.10 2.25 4.64
C ALA A 161 9.01 1.53 3.64
N PHE A 162 9.14 0.21 3.79
CA PHE A 162 9.94 -0.62 2.88
C PHE A 162 9.39 -2.06 2.81
N TYR A 163 9.81 -2.79 1.79
CA TYR A 163 9.56 -4.22 1.67
C TYR A 163 10.76 -4.99 2.20
N ASP A 164 10.55 -5.80 3.22
CA ASP A 164 11.59 -6.65 3.83
C ASP A 164 11.73 -7.96 3.07
N SER A 165 12.74 -8.06 2.20
CA SER A 165 13.03 -9.28 1.44
C SER A 165 13.55 -10.43 2.30
N ALA A 166 14.18 -10.14 3.43
CA ALA A 166 14.75 -11.14 4.34
C ALA A 166 13.76 -11.67 5.39
N SER A 167 12.60 -11.03 5.56
CA SER A 167 11.55 -11.33 6.55
C SER A 167 11.93 -11.04 8.02
N SER A 168 13.17 -10.68 8.32
CA SER A 168 13.68 -10.38 9.67
C SER A 168 14.20 -8.95 9.83
N GLY A 169 14.23 -8.17 8.75
CA GLY A 169 14.72 -6.80 8.76
C GLY A 169 13.77 -5.85 9.52
N THR A 170 14.35 -4.93 10.29
CA THR A 170 13.61 -3.85 10.98
C THR A 170 13.98 -2.49 10.46
N ARG A 171 14.94 -2.39 9.51
CA ARG A 171 15.47 -1.15 8.97
C ARG A 171 15.44 -1.15 7.44
N CYS A 172 15.19 0.03 6.87
CA CYS A 172 15.19 0.20 5.42
C CYS A 172 16.62 0.17 4.84
N PRO A 173 16.80 0.02 3.52
CA PRO A 173 18.12 -0.03 2.89
C PRO A 173 19.01 1.21 3.13
N ALA A 174 18.41 2.37 3.45
CA ALA A 174 19.16 3.57 3.81
C ALA A 174 19.76 3.52 5.23
N HIS A 175 19.28 2.61 6.08
CA HIS A 175 19.75 2.39 7.45
C HIS A 175 20.05 0.91 7.65
N PRO A 176 21.11 0.37 7.07
CA PRO A 176 21.49 -1.03 7.29
C PRO A 176 21.75 -1.31 8.78
N ALA A 177 21.54 -2.57 9.17
CA ALA A 177 21.75 -3.00 10.56
C ALA A 177 23.24 -3.03 10.91
#